data_7ffb5129e56b4949ba21c06f8658de32
#
_entry.id   7ffb5129e56b4949ba21c06f8658de32
#
_cell.length_a   1.000
_cell.length_b   1.000
_cell.length_c   1.000
_cell.angle_alpha   90.00
_cell.angle_beta   90.00
_cell.angle_gamma   90.00
#
_symmetry.space_group_name_H-M   'P 1'
#
loop_
_entity.id
_entity.type
_entity.pdbx_description
1 polymer ?
#
loop_
_entity_poly.entity_id
_entity_poly.type
_entity_poly.pdbx_seq_one_letter_code
_entity_poly.pdbx_strand_id
1 'polypeptide(L)'
;VAASVDYFATNTVAGTAIKNEVASWITGQVEEIFPASGQVASQGQAGQLADGSVARYVNSQGLEYNQAVNKGLIGALMADQMLNHYLSPAVLDAGSNRTDNDNDVTVDGEAYTNMEHKWDEAYGYLFGLAEKYDLRDQQADIIKEEVSSLIGIRSVYYLQQGKLAIEAGNIGTGFHDLSEGYGFIYSLQFTRKAGSDDPYFTRAEVTNYLDQLLAGDGFWSVSSETLDAMSADIADRFDWSVEEAAD
;
A
#
# COMPACT_ATOMS: atom_id res chain seq x y z
N VAL A 1 11.94 -1.53 -1.62
CA VAL A 1 11.50 -2.21 -2.85
C VAL A 1 12.68 -2.84 -3.57
N ALA A 2 13.70 -2.06 -3.93
CA ALA A 2 14.86 -2.60 -4.66
C ALA A 2 15.78 -3.51 -3.83
N ALA A 3 15.58 -3.58 -2.53
CA ALA A 3 16.39 -4.39 -1.62
C ALA A 3 15.68 -5.68 -1.16
N SER A 4 14.39 -5.86 -1.46
CA SER A 4 13.74 -7.12 -1.13
C SER A 4 14.34 -8.24 -1.97
N VAL A 5 14.65 -9.37 -1.33
CA VAL A 5 15.34 -10.51 -2.00
C VAL A 5 14.39 -11.34 -2.84
N ASP A 6 13.10 -11.08 -2.75
CA ASP A 6 12.09 -11.84 -3.43
C ASP A 6 11.72 -11.22 -4.78
N TYR A 7 10.46 -10.87 -5.01
CA TYR A 7 9.97 -10.48 -6.34
C TYR A 7 10.67 -9.25 -6.93
N PHE A 8 10.90 -8.20 -6.12
CA PHE A 8 11.43 -6.92 -6.63
C PHE A 8 12.95 -6.88 -6.73
N ALA A 9 13.69 -7.66 -5.95
CA ALA A 9 15.15 -7.75 -6.09
C ALA A 9 15.57 -8.47 -7.37
N THR A 10 14.79 -9.45 -7.81
CA THR A 10 15.02 -10.18 -9.08
C THR A 10 14.37 -9.47 -10.27
N ASN A 11 13.38 -8.59 -10.06
CA ASN A 11 12.71 -7.82 -11.10
C ASN A 11 13.09 -6.34 -11.05
N THR A 12 14.30 -6.03 -11.50
CA THR A 12 14.83 -4.65 -11.49
C THR A 12 14.01 -3.67 -12.35
N VAL A 13 13.29 -4.14 -13.35
CA VAL A 13 12.39 -3.32 -14.18
C VAL A 13 11.20 -2.84 -13.35
N ALA A 14 10.53 -3.76 -12.64
CA ALA A 14 9.41 -3.41 -11.76
C ALA A 14 9.86 -2.51 -10.60
N GLY A 15 10.96 -2.82 -9.94
CA GLY A 15 11.52 -1.99 -8.86
C GLY A 15 11.89 -0.59 -9.32
N THR A 16 12.45 -0.44 -10.52
CA THR A 16 12.77 0.86 -11.11
C THR A 16 11.48 1.64 -11.44
N ALA A 17 10.46 0.97 -11.98
CA ALA A 17 9.18 1.61 -12.28
C ALA A 17 8.51 2.13 -11.00
N ILE A 18 8.44 1.33 -9.94
CA ILE A 18 7.90 1.72 -8.63
C ILE A 18 8.63 2.96 -8.07
N LYS A 19 9.97 2.95 -8.11
CA LYS A 19 10.77 4.11 -7.69
C LYS A 19 10.44 5.36 -8.50
N ASN A 20 10.31 5.22 -9.81
CA ASN A 20 10.02 6.36 -10.70
C ASN A 20 8.59 6.89 -10.49
N GLU A 21 7.61 6.03 -10.20
CA GLU A 21 6.23 6.43 -9.88
C GLU A 21 6.20 7.28 -8.60
N VAL A 22 6.81 6.81 -7.52
CA VAL A 22 6.90 7.60 -6.28
C VAL A 22 7.64 8.92 -6.51
N ALA A 23 8.74 8.90 -7.27
CA ALA A 23 9.48 10.11 -7.63
C ALA A 23 8.62 11.07 -8.47
N SER A 24 7.77 10.55 -9.37
CA SER A 24 6.88 11.39 -10.18
C SER A 24 5.81 12.10 -9.34
N TRP A 25 5.26 11.45 -8.33
CA TRP A 25 4.32 12.09 -7.39
C TRP A 25 4.98 13.22 -6.59
N ILE A 26 6.22 13.00 -6.11
CA ILE A 26 6.99 14.05 -5.42
C ILE A 26 7.28 15.22 -6.38
N THR A 27 7.66 14.93 -7.61
CA THR A 27 7.89 15.95 -8.65
C THR A 27 6.60 16.70 -8.97
N GLY A 28 5.47 15.99 -9.14
CA GLY A 28 4.15 16.59 -9.36
C GLY A 28 3.71 17.52 -8.21
N GLN A 29 4.01 17.15 -6.97
CA GLN A 29 3.75 18.02 -5.81
C GLN A 29 4.49 19.37 -5.96
N VAL A 30 5.74 19.35 -6.44
CA VAL A 30 6.58 20.55 -6.59
C VAL A 30 6.21 21.37 -7.83
N GLU A 31 6.00 20.70 -8.95
CA GLU A 31 5.85 21.36 -10.26
C GLU A 31 4.40 21.72 -10.60
N GLU A 32 3.42 20.99 -10.07
CA GLU A 32 2.00 21.23 -10.36
C GLU A 32 1.26 21.85 -9.17
N ILE A 33 1.38 21.24 -7.97
CA ILE A 33 0.59 21.63 -6.80
C ILE A 33 1.09 22.95 -6.19
N PHE A 34 2.39 23.09 -5.91
CA PHE A 34 2.92 24.29 -5.25
C PHE A 34 2.65 25.57 -6.05
N PRO A 35 2.83 25.61 -7.37
CA PRO A 35 2.49 26.80 -8.17
C PRO A 35 0.98 27.11 -8.17
N ALA A 36 0.13 26.10 -8.06
CA ALA A 36 -1.33 26.23 -8.08
C ALA A 36 -1.94 26.41 -6.66
N SER A 37 -1.14 26.46 -5.60
CA SER A 37 -1.61 26.46 -4.22
C SER A 37 -2.50 27.64 -3.82
N GLY A 38 -2.49 28.74 -4.55
CA GLY A 38 -3.36 29.90 -4.37
C GLY A 38 -4.65 29.89 -5.22
N GLN A 39 -4.86 28.85 -6.02
CA GLN A 39 -5.99 28.75 -6.95
C GLN A 39 -7.02 27.76 -6.43
N VAL A 40 -8.30 27.95 -6.81
CA VAL A 40 -9.34 26.95 -6.58
C VAL A 40 -9.20 25.87 -7.66
N ALA A 41 -9.14 24.61 -7.23
CA ALA A 41 -9.09 23.48 -8.15
C ALA A 41 -10.42 23.31 -8.90
N SER A 42 -10.31 22.86 -10.13
CA SER A 42 -11.44 22.47 -10.97
C SER A 42 -10.97 21.41 -11.96
N GLN A 43 -11.89 20.82 -12.66
CA GLN A 43 -11.60 19.86 -13.71
C GLN A 43 -10.51 20.35 -14.67
N GLY A 44 -9.40 19.61 -14.78
CA GLY A 44 -8.26 19.97 -15.60
C GLY A 44 -7.34 21.06 -15.01
N GLN A 45 -7.62 21.56 -13.78
CA GLN A 45 -6.83 22.59 -13.11
C GLN A 45 -6.48 22.19 -11.69
N ALA A 46 -5.19 22.11 -11.39
CA ALA A 46 -4.70 21.90 -10.03
C ALA A 46 -5.02 23.09 -9.11
N GLY A 47 -5.11 22.85 -7.80
CA GLY A 47 -5.36 23.91 -6.83
C GLY A 47 -5.88 23.39 -5.50
N GLN A 48 -6.64 24.25 -4.81
CA GLN A 48 -7.26 23.96 -3.51
C GLN A 48 -8.73 23.53 -3.66
N LEU A 49 -9.13 22.57 -2.84
CA LEU A 49 -10.53 22.22 -2.56
C LEU A 49 -10.82 22.45 -1.07
N ALA A 50 -11.97 23.02 -0.77
CA ALA A 50 -12.42 23.16 0.60
C ALA A 50 -12.87 21.80 1.15
N ASP A 51 -12.44 21.49 2.37
CA ASP A 51 -12.86 20.33 3.15
C ASP A 51 -13.10 20.78 4.60
N GLY A 52 -14.30 21.23 4.89
CA GLY A 52 -14.62 21.90 6.14
C GLY A 52 -13.75 23.15 6.36
N SER A 53 -12.93 23.13 7.41
CA SER A 53 -11.97 24.19 7.73
C SER A 53 -10.56 23.96 7.16
N VAL A 54 -10.36 22.87 6.43
CA VAL A 54 -9.07 22.45 5.85
C VAL A 54 -9.09 22.67 4.35
N ALA A 55 -7.95 23.01 3.76
CA ALA A 55 -7.77 23.01 2.31
C ALA A 55 -7.05 21.73 1.87
N ARG A 56 -7.60 21.05 0.87
CA ARG A 56 -6.96 19.95 0.17
C ARG A 56 -6.29 20.48 -1.08
N TYR A 57 -5.12 19.95 -1.41
CA TYR A 57 -4.34 20.40 -2.55
C TYR A 57 -4.23 19.27 -3.56
N VAL A 58 -4.91 19.41 -4.67
CA VAL A 58 -5.07 18.37 -5.68
C VAL A 58 -4.44 18.78 -7.02
N ASN A 59 -4.00 17.79 -7.77
CA ASN A 59 -3.58 17.98 -9.15
C ASN A 59 -4.78 18.22 -10.08
N SER A 60 -4.52 18.41 -11.38
CA SER A 60 -5.55 18.64 -12.39
C SER A 60 -6.59 17.51 -12.51
N GLN A 61 -6.26 16.30 -12.05
CA GLN A 61 -7.13 15.12 -12.04
C GLN A 61 -7.81 14.88 -10.67
N GLY A 62 -7.57 15.73 -9.67
CA GLY A 62 -8.16 15.61 -8.34
C GLY A 62 -7.34 14.81 -7.33
N LEU A 63 -6.17 14.28 -7.71
CA LEU A 63 -5.32 13.46 -6.84
C LEU A 63 -4.46 14.33 -5.91
N GLU A 64 -4.47 14.05 -4.61
CA GLU A 64 -3.49 14.55 -3.65
C GLU A 64 -2.21 13.71 -3.70
N TYR A 65 -1.13 14.23 -4.27
CA TYR A 65 0.14 13.51 -4.37
C TYR A 65 0.74 13.13 -3.00
N ASN A 66 0.54 13.96 -1.97
CA ASN A 66 0.98 13.63 -0.61
C ASN A 66 0.30 12.37 -0.06
N GLN A 67 -0.98 12.14 -0.38
CA GLN A 67 -1.68 10.92 0.04
C GLN A 67 -1.21 9.71 -0.78
N ALA A 68 -1.06 9.85 -2.09
CA ALA A 68 -0.52 8.79 -2.94
C ALA A 68 0.86 8.32 -2.45
N VAL A 69 1.77 9.25 -2.12
CA VAL A 69 3.08 8.94 -1.55
C VAL A 69 2.94 8.28 -0.19
N ASN A 70 2.20 8.88 0.75
CA ASN A 70 2.11 8.41 2.12
C ASN A 70 1.52 6.99 2.19
N LYS A 71 0.39 6.75 1.53
CA LYS A 71 -0.29 5.44 1.55
C LYS A 71 0.42 4.41 0.65
N GLY A 72 0.96 4.85 -0.48
CA GLY A 72 1.75 3.97 -1.36
C GLY A 72 3.05 3.48 -0.73
N LEU A 73 3.68 4.27 0.15
CA LEU A 73 4.88 3.85 0.88
C LEU A 73 4.59 2.84 2.00
N ILE A 74 3.35 2.72 2.48
CA ILE A 74 2.97 1.62 3.38
C ILE A 74 3.25 0.28 2.71
N GLY A 75 2.84 0.11 1.44
CA GLY A 75 3.18 -1.07 0.65
C GLY A 75 4.65 -1.11 0.24
N ALA A 76 5.12 -0.07 -0.42
CA ALA A 76 6.42 -0.05 -1.10
C ALA A 76 7.65 -0.04 -0.15
N LEU A 77 7.52 0.35 1.10
CA LEU A 77 8.59 0.33 2.10
C LEU A 77 8.31 -0.64 3.24
N MET A 78 7.15 -0.55 3.87
CA MET A 78 6.87 -1.33 5.08
C MET A 78 6.46 -2.75 4.74
N ALA A 79 5.35 -2.94 4.03
CA ALA A 79 4.86 -4.28 3.67
C ALA A 79 5.88 -5.03 2.80
N ASP A 80 6.50 -4.39 1.82
CA ASP A 80 7.53 -5.01 0.97
C ASP A 80 8.72 -5.55 1.77
N GLN A 81 9.28 -4.76 2.69
CA GLN A 81 10.40 -5.23 3.51
C GLN A 81 9.99 -6.31 4.49
N MET A 82 8.83 -6.17 5.12
CA MET A 82 8.35 -7.17 6.07
C MET A 82 8.02 -8.49 5.37
N LEU A 83 7.15 -8.47 4.34
CA LEU A 83 6.59 -9.67 3.72
C LEU A 83 7.52 -10.28 2.64
N ASN A 84 8.14 -9.43 1.82
CA ASN A 84 8.89 -9.85 0.64
C ASN A 84 10.41 -9.94 0.88
N HIS A 85 10.87 -9.60 2.07
CA HIS A 85 12.26 -9.75 2.47
C HIS A 85 12.36 -10.56 3.75
N TYR A 86 12.14 -9.97 4.93
CA TYR A 86 12.45 -10.62 6.21
C TYR A 86 11.65 -11.89 6.49
N LEU A 87 10.34 -11.92 6.16
CA LEU A 87 9.47 -13.09 6.32
C LEU A 87 9.41 -13.99 5.07
N SER A 88 10.22 -13.73 4.04
CA SER A 88 10.27 -14.60 2.87
C SER A 88 11.04 -15.88 3.15
N PRO A 89 10.68 -17.02 2.53
CA PRO A 89 11.47 -18.24 2.61
C PRO A 89 12.93 -18.04 2.16
N ALA A 90 13.18 -17.16 1.20
CA ALA A 90 14.52 -16.84 0.72
C ALA A 90 15.45 -16.28 1.82
N VAL A 91 14.89 -15.64 2.85
CA VAL A 91 15.61 -15.09 4.00
C VAL A 91 15.53 -16.03 5.19
N LEU A 92 14.33 -16.48 5.55
CA LEU A 92 14.15 -17.34 6.73
C LEU A 92 14.87 -18.69 6.60
N ASP A 93 14.85 -19.29 5.41
CA ASP A 93 15.46 -20.60 5.13
C ASP A 93 16.87 -20.49 4.55
N ALA A 94 17.47 -19.29 4.52
CA ALA A 94 18.80 -19.09 3.97
C ALA A 94 19.87 -19.89 4.71
N GLY A 95 20.67 -20.68 3.97
CA GLY A 95 21.77 -21.47 4.53
C GLY A 95 21.29 -22.49 5.57
N SER A 96 21.78 -22.37 6.80
CA SER A 96 21.42 -23.24 7.93
C SER A 96 20.37 -22.64 8.87
N ASN A 97 19.79 -21.49 8.55
CA ASN A 97 18.92 -20.75 9.46
C ASN A 97 17.83 -21.60 10.13
N ARG A 98 17.12 -22.45 9.35
CA ARG A 98 16.08 -23.33 9.87
C ARG A 98 16.65 -24.38 10.82
N THR A 99 17.73 -25.06 10.43
CA THR A 99 18.35 -26.08 11.26
C THR A 99 18.98 -25.49 12.52
N ASP A 100 19.60 -24.32 12.41
CA ASP A 100 20.18 -23.60 13.54
C ASP A 100 19.10 -23.16 14.53
N ASN A 101 17.97 -22.67 14.01
CA ASN A 101 16.83 -22.31 14.84
C ASN A 101 16.21 -23.52 15.55
N ASP A 102 16.03 -24.66 14.87
CA ASP A 102 15.48 -25.89 15.44
C ASP A 102 16.40 -26.51 16.52
N ASN A 103 17.69 -26.18 16.50
CA ASN A 103 18.69 -26.67 17.45
C ASN A 103 19.20 -25.60 18.43
N ASP A 104 18.56 -24.45 18.51
CA ASP A 104 18.93 -23.32 19.37
C ASP A 104 20.40 -22.87 19.16
N VAL A 105 20.90 -22.94 17.92
CA VAL A 105 22.25 -22.46 17.55
C VAL A 105 22.19 -20.95 17.35
N THR A 106 22.64 -20.23 18.37
CA THR A 106 22.61 -18.75 18.37
C THR A 106 23.74 -18.15 17.53
N VAL A 107 23.56 -16.90 17.10
CA VAL A 107 24.63 -16.09 16.50
C VAL A 107 25.75 -15.88 17.51
N ASP A 108 27.01 -15.94 17.08
CA ASP A 108 28.16 -15.81 17.99
C ASP A 108 28.12 -14.51 18.79
N GLY A 109 28.11 -14.66 20.12
CA GLY A 109 28.02 -13.55 21.06
C GLY A 109 26.60 -13.00 21.31
N GLU A 110 25.55 -13.56 20.70
CA GLU A 110 24.17 -13.13 20.82
C GLU A 110 23.29 -14.19 21.52
N ALA A 111 22.11 -13.77 21.96
CA ALA A 111 21.14 -14.65 22.63
C ALA A 111 19.99 -15.10 21.70
N TYR A 112 20.15 -14.95 20.39
CA TYR A 112 19.16 -15.29 19.38
C TYR A 112 19.79 -16.06 18.20
N THR A 113 18.96 -16.82 17.48
CA THR A 113 19.34 -17.44 16.22
C THR A 113 19.24 -16.40 15.08
N ASN A 114 19.89 -16.66 13.94
CA ASN A 114 19.77 -15.74 12.80
C ASN A 114 18.34 -15.66 12.26
N MET A 115 17.53 -16.70 12.37
CA MET A 115 16.12 -16.69 11.98
C MET A 115 15.30 -15.78 12.91
N GLU A 116 15.46 -15.90 14.23
CA GLU A 116 14.81 -14.99 15.20
C GLU A 116 15.15 -13.53 14.94
N HIS A 117 16.41 -13.24 14.60
CA HIS A 117 16.81 -11.89 14.22
C HIS A 117 16.04 -11.36 12.99
N LYS A 118 15.81 -12.19 11.97
CA LYS A 118 15.01 -11.78 10.80
C LYS A 118 13.55 -11.51 11.18
N TRP A 119 13.00 -12.24 12.13
CA TRP A 119 11.69 -11.96 12.70
C TRP A 119 11.62 -10.63 13.43
N ASP A 120 12.63 -10.32 14.24
CA ASP A 120 12.75 -9.03 14.92
C ASP A 120 12.78 -7.87 13.93
N GLU A 121 13.52 -8.01 12.84
CA GLU A 121 13.58 -7.02 11.77
C GLU A 121 12.19 -6.80 11.13
N ALA A 122 11.47 -7.88 10.80
CA ALA A 122 10.11 -7.79 10.28
C ALA A 122 9.14 -7.12 11.26
N TYR A 123 9.23 -7.51 12.53
CA TYR A 123 8.43 -6.94 13.61
C TYR A 123 8.69 -5.44 13.78
N GLY A 124 9.94 -5.00 13.63
CA GLY A 124 10.32 -3.60 13.67
C GLY A 124 9.61 -2.74 12.62
N TYR A 125 9.36 -3.28 11.43
CA TYR A 125 8.59 -2.57 10.38
C TYR A 125 7.10 -2.43 10.74
N LEU A 126 6.54 -3.33 11.53
CA LEU A 126 5.14 -3.30 11.94
C LEU A 126 4.92 -2.46 13.21
N PHE A 127 5.75 -2.65 14.23
CA PHE A 127 5.53 -2.12 15.58
C PHE A 127 6.60 -1.13 16.07
N GLY A 128 7.66 -0.90 15.30
CA GLY A 128 8.76 -0.04 15.72
C GLY A 128 9.54 -0.64 16.89
N LEU A 129 9.66 0.09 18.00
CA LEU A 129 10.45 -0.30 19.18
C LEU A 129 9.65 -1.07 20.26
N ALA A 130 8.54 -1.73 19.92
CA ALA A 130 7.78 -2.53 20.89
C ALA A 130 8.55 -3.79 21.35
N GLU A 131 8.20 -4.33 22.53
CA GLU A 131 8.90 -5.49 23.11
C GLU A 131 8.69 -6.78 22.31
N LYS A 132 9.70 -7.65 22.29
CA LYS A 132 9.80 -8.87 21.49
C LYS A 132 8.90 -10.01 21.99
N TYR A 133 8.32 -10.76 21.06
CA TYR A 133 7.62 -12.01 21.32
C TYR A 133 8.12 -13.11 20.37
N ASP A 134 8.22 -14.36 20.88
CA ASP A 134 8.57 -15.56 20.09
C ASP A 134 7.49 -15.88 19.05
N LEU A 135 7.80 -15.69 17.78
CA LEU A 135 6.91 -15.96 16.66
C LEU A 135 7.52 -17.03 15.73
N ARG A 136 6.82 -18.16 15.54
CA ARG A 136 7.23 -19.27 14.65
C ARG A 136 6.56 -19.21 13.27
N ASP A 137 6.96 -20.09 12.34
CA ASP A 137 6.54 -20.14 10.91
C ASP A 137 5.03 -19.95 10.66
N GLN A 138 4.15 -20.53 11.51
CA GLN A 138 2.70 -20.33 11.42
C GLN A 138 2.26 -18.88 11.63
N GLN A 139 3.05 -18.11 12.33
CA GLN A 139 2.78 -16.70 12.60
C GLN A 139 3.17 -15.81 11.41
N ALA A 140 4.17 -16.21 10.60
CA ALA A 140 4.54 -15.49 9.38
C ALA A 140 3.37 -15.44 8.40
N ASP A 141 2.71 -16.57 8.19
CA ASP A 141 1.57 -16.67 7.30
C ASP A 141 0.37 -15.88 7.83
N ILE A 142 0.13 -15.90 9.15
CA ILE A 142 -0.90 -15.05 9.79
C ILE A 142 -0.56 -13.56 9.57
N ILE A 143 0.68 -13.13 9.80
CA ILE A 143 1.08 -11.73 9.59
C ILE A 143 0.96 -11.34 8.11
N LYS A 144 1.37 -12.21 7.17
CA LYS A 144 1.19 -11.96 5.73
C LYS A 144 -0.29 -11.72 5.40
N GLU A 145 -1.17 -12.59 5.90
CA GLU A 145 -2.61 -12.49 5.69
C GLU A 145 -3.19 -11.22 6.32
N GLU A 146 -2.93 -10.96 7.59
CA GLU A 146 -3.48 -9.82 8.34
C GLU A 146 -3.03 -8.47 7.77
N VAL A 147 -1.74 -8.32 7.46
CA VAL A 147 -1.22 -7.08 6.85
C VAL A 147 -1.76 -6.88 5.45
N SER A 148 -1.85 -7.96 4.65
CA SER A 148 -2.45 -7.89 3.32
C SER A 148 -3.94 -7.56 3.40
N SER A 149 -4.65 -8.16 4.34
CA SER A 149 -6.05 -7.88 4.65
C SER A 149 -6.27 -6.42 5.02
N LEU A 150 -5.44 -5.86 5.90
CA LEU A 150 -5.52 -4.46 6.29
C LEU A 150 -5.38 -3.52 5.08
N ILE A 151 -4.46 -3.79 4.16
CA ILE A 151 -4.28 -2.99 2.93
C ILE A 151 -5.53 -3.11 2.04
N GLY A 152 -6.09 -4.31 1.90
CA GLY A 152 -7.33 -4.56 1.15
C GLY A 152 -8.53 -3.81 1.73
N ILE A 153 -8.77 -3.95 3.04
CA ILE A 153 -9.85 -3.24 3.76
C ILE A 153 -9.74 -1.73 3.55
N ARG A 154 -8.55 -1.16 3.77
CA ARG A 154 -8.35 0.27 3.60
C ARG A 154 -8.54 0.74 2.15
N SER A 155 -8.20 -0.08 1.16
CA SER A 155 -8.50 0.21 -0.25
C SER A 155 -10.00 0.35 -0.47
N VAL A 156 -10.81 -0.61 -0.03
CA VAL A 156 -12.28 -0.60 -0.16
C VAL A 156 -12.89 0.53 0.65
N TYR A 157 -12.49 0.69 1.91
CA TYR A 157 -12.99 1.73 2.80
C TYR A 157 -12.88 3.12 2.14
N TYR A 158 -11.70 3.51 1.68
CA TYR A 158 -11.49 4.83 1.10
C TYR A 158 -12.16 5.01 -0.27
N LEU A 159 -12.31 3.97 -1.08
CA LEU A 159 -13.11 4.04 -2.30
C LEU A 159 -14.58 4.33 -1.98
N GLN A 160 -15.14 3.67 -0.98
CA GLN A 160 -16.55 3.85 -0.59
C GLN A 160 -16.78 5.18 0.13
N GLN A 161 -15.87 5.59 1.05
CA GLN A 161 -16.00 6.91 1.71
C GLN A 161 -15.86 8.05 0.70
N GLY A 162 -14.91 7.95 -0.23
CA GLY A 162 -14.75 8.93 -1.30
C GLY A 162 -15.97 9.04 -2.20
N LYS A 163 -16.57 7.90 -2.59
CA LYS A 163 -17.82 7.86 -3.34
C LYS A 163 -18.96 8.58 -2.59
N LEU A 164 -19.21 8.21 -1.34
CA LEU A 164 -20.27 8.78 -0.53
C LEU A 164 -20.09 10.28 -0.32
N ALA A 165 -18.86 10.75 -0.11
CA ALA A 165 -18.57 12.16 0.04
C ALA A 165 -18.84 12.95 -1.25
N ILE A 166 -18.46 12.40 -2.41
CA ILE A 166 -18.75 13.02 -3.73
C ILE A 166 -20.25 13.08 -3.98
N GLU A 167 -21.00 12.02 -3.73
CA GLU A 167 -22.46 11.96 -3.87
C GLU A 167 -23.17 12.96 -2.95
N ALA A 168 -22.60 13.21 -1.76
CA ALA A 168 -23.08 14.24 -0.83
C ALA A 168 -22.67 15.68 -1.23
N GLY A 169 -21.90 15.85 -2.31
CA GLY A 169 -21.40 17.16 -2.75
C GLY A 169 -20.15 17.65 -2.01
N ASN A 170 -19.56 16.82 -1.13
CA ASN A 170 -18.38 17.14 -0.35
C ASN A 170 -17.11 16.78 -1.15
N ILE A 171 -16.85 17.48 -2.24
CA ILE A 171 -15.81 17.16 -3.21
C ILE A 171 -14.41 17.12 -2.57
N GLY A 172 -14.09 18.05 -1.66
CA GLY A 172 -12.79 18.09 -0.99
C GLY A 172 -12.52 16.84 -0.16
N THR A 173 -13.49 16.42 0.67
CA THR A 173 -13.44 15.16 1.44
C THR A 173 -13.35 13.96 0.51
N GLY A 174 -14.21 13.92 -0.53
CA GLY A 174 -14.22 12.80 -1.47
C GLY A 174 -12.91 12.61 -2.21
N PHE A 175 -12.28 13.68 -2.64
CA PHE A 175 -10.96 13.58 -3.32
C PHE A 175 -9.82 13.25 -2.36
N HIS A 176 -9.92 13.68 -1.11
CA HIS A 176 -9.00 13.24 -0.06
C HIS A 176 -9.09 11.74 0.15
N ASP A 177 -10.29 11.22 0.38
CA ASP A 177 -10.52 9.79 0.59
C ASP A 177 -10.08 8.97 -0.63
N LEU A 178 -10.45 9.39 -1.85
CA LEU A 178 -9.99 8.71 -3.06
C LEU A 178 -8.48 8.76 -3.24
N SER A 179 -7.80 9.82 -2.77
CA SER A 179 -6.33 9.92 -2.83
C SER A 179 -5.66 8.96 -1.83
N GLU A 180 -6.25 8.76 -0.65
CA GLU A 180 -5.83 7.73 0.30
C GLU A 180 -6.08 6.34 -0.28
N GLY A 181 -7.28 6.11 -0.84
CA GLY A 181 -7.64 4.87 -1.57
C GLY A 181 -6.68 4.55 -2.70
N TYR A 182 -6.29 5.54 -3.51
CA TYR A 182 -5.30 5.40 -4.58
C TYR A 182 -3.96 4.85 -4.05
N GLY A 183 -3.47 5.39 -2.94
CA GLY A 183 -2.22 4.93 -2.32
C GLY A 183 -2.33 3.53 -1.72
N PHE A 184 -3.49 3.15 -1.12
CA PHE A 184 -3.72 1.79 -0.63
C PHE A 184 -3.88 0.79 -1.78
N ILE A 185 -4.59 1.14 -2.86
CA ILE A 185 -4.67 0.32 -4.08
C ILE A 185 -3.27 0.11 -4.67
N TYR A 186 -2.44 1.16 -4.75
CA TYR A 186 -1.04 1.02 -5.15
C TYR A 186 -0.30 0.00 -4.28
N SER A 187 -0.59 -0.04 -2.99
CA SER A 187 0.04 -0.95 -2.03
C SER A 187 -0.39 -2.41 -2.17
N LEU A 188 -1.50 -2.73 -2.83
CA LEU A 188 -1.98 -4.11 -3.03
C LEU A 188 -0.97 -5.01 -3.76
N GLN A 189 -0.13 -4.46 -4.65
CA GLN A 189 0.92 -5.22 -5.35
C GLN A 189 2.01 -5.80 -4.43
N PHE A 190 2.10 -5.30 -3.19
CA PHE A 190 3.08 -5.76 -2.20
C PHE A 190 2.50 -6.77 -1.21
N THR A 191 1.19 -7.03 -1.28
CA THR A 191 0.50 -8.02 -0.46
C THR A 191 0.94 -9.45 -0.79
N ARG A 192 0.78 -10.38 0.15
CA ARG A 192 1.11 -11.80 -0.04
C ARG A 192 0.05 -12.71 0.54
N LYS A 193 -0.26 -13.78 -0.19
CA LYS A 193 -1.17 -14.84 0.28
C LYS A 193 -0.45 -15.71 1.31
N ALA A 194 -1.18 -16.14 2.34
CA ALA A 194 -0.67 -17.10 3.31
C ALA A 194 -0.23 -18.40 2.63
N GLY A 195 0.88 -18.98 3.09
CA GLY A 195 1.43 -20.21 2.54
C GLY A 195 1.95 -20.11 1.09
N SER A 196 2.10 -18.89 0.57
CA SER A 196 2.53 -18.63 -0.81
C SER A 196 3.34 -17.34 -0.89
N ASP A 197 4.13 -17.20 -1.97
CA ASP A 197 4.80 -15.95 -2.34
C ASP A 197 4.02 -15.17 -3.40
N ASP A 198 2.82 -15.66 -3.79
CA ASP A 198 1.97 -14.99 -4.74
C ASP A 198 1.31 -13.75 -4.12
N PRO A 199 1.27 -12.62 -4.80
CA PRO A 199 0.53 -11.45 -4.33
C PRO A 199 -0.99 -11.69 -4.43
N TYR A 200 -1.77 -10.98 -3.62
CA TYR A 200 -3.22 -10.91 -3.83
C TYR A 200 -3.57 -10.23 -5.15
N PHE A 201 -2.81 -9.20 -5.52
CA PHE A 201 -2.95 -8.47 -6.78
C PHE A 201 -1.60 -8.33 -7.47
N THR A 202 -1.55 -8.64 -8.74
CA THR A 202 -0.38 -8.40 -9.58
C THR A 202 -0.20 -6.90 -9.82
N ARG A 203 1.02 -6.49 -10.15
CA ARG A 203 1.29 -5.11 -10.57
C ARG A 203 0.42 -4.66 -11.74
N ALA A 204 0.14 -5.55 -12.70
CA ALA A 204 -0.68 -5.23 -13.87
C ALA A 204 -2.14 -4.93 -13.47
N GLU A 205 -2.71 -5.71 -12.55
CA GLU A 205 -4.06 -5.47 -12.02
C GLU A 205 -4.12 -4.14 -11.26
N VAL A 206 -3.14 -3.89 -10.39
CA VAL A 206 -3.04 -2.61 -9.67
C VAL A 206 -2.91 -1.43 -10.62
N THR A 207 -2.03 -1.51 -11.63
CA THR A 207 -1.89 -0.45 -12.63
C THR A 207 -3.22 -0.18 -13.35
N ASN A 208 -3.96 -1.24 -13.72
CA ASN A 208 -5.27 -1.08 -14.35
C ASN A 208 -6.30 -0.37 -13.46
N TYR A 209 -6.30 -0.61 -12.13
CA TYR A 209 -7.17 0.12 -11.20
C TYR A 209 -6.79 1.61 -11.11
N LEU A 210 -5.50 1.90 -10.99
CA LEU A 210 -5.02 3.27 -10.91
C LEU A 210 -5.32 4.06 -12.19
N ASP A 211 -5.19 3.41 -13.36
CA ASP A 211 -5.54 3.98 -14.66
C ASP A 211 -7.05 4.24 -14.78
N GLN A 212 -7.91 3.37 -14.23
CA GLN A 212 -9.36 3.60 -14.17
C GLN A 212 -9.73 4.76 -13.28
N LEU A 213 -9.10 4.91 -12.11
CA LEU A 213 -9.33 6.02 -11.18
C LEU A 213 -8.95 7.38 -11.79
N LEU A 214 -7.91 7.41 -12.60
CA LEU A 214 -7.42 8.63 -13.23
C LEU A 214 -7.79 8.75 -14.71
N ALA A 215 -8.71 7.90 -15.21
CA ALA A 215 -9.17 8.00 -16.60
C ALA A 215 -9.89 9.33 -16.87
N GLY A 216 -9.69 9.88 -18.05
CA GLY A 216 -10.30 11.15 -18.45
C GLY A 216 -9.87 12.29 -17.54
N ASP A 217 -10.80 12.88 -16.80
CA ASP A 217 -10.54 13.97 -15.85
C ASP A 217 -10.25 13.48 -14.43
N GLY A 218 -9.91 12.21 -14.27
CA GLY A 218 -9.60 11.59 -12.98
C GLY A 218 -10.81 11.59 -12.03
N PHE A 219 -10.59 11.98 -10.78
CA PHE A 219 -11.64 11.99 -9.75
C PHE A 219 -12.83 12.93 -10.07
N TRP A 220 -12.62 13.90 -10.96
CA TRP A 220 -13.70 14.77 -11.44
C TRP A 220 -14.74 14.02 -12.28
N SER A 221 -14.38 12.88 -12.86
CA SER A 221 -15.24 12.13 -13.79
C SER A 221 -15.38 10.64 -13.46
N VAL A 222 -14.70 10.15 -12.40
CA VAL A 222 -14.85 8.76 -11.98
C VAL A 222 -16.28 8.50 -11.53
N SER A 223 -16.88 7.40 -12.01
CA SER A 223 -18.26 7.08 -11.67
C SER A 223 -18.38 6.23 -10.40
N SER A 224 -19.53 6.35 -9.71
CA SER A 224 -19.86 5.48 -8.58
C SER A 224 -19.81 4.00 -8.95
N GLU A 225 -20.23 3.64 -10.16
CA GLU A 225 -20.19 2.26 -10.66
C GLU A 225 -18.76 1.74 -10.80
N THR A 226 -17.82 2.60 -11.20
CA THR A 226 -16.39 2.22 -11.28
C THR A 226 -15.83 1.96 -9.88
N LEU A 227 -16.14 2.83 -8.91
CA LEU A 227 -15.70 2.68 -7.52
C LEU A 227 -16.31 1.44 -6.87
N ASP A 228 -17.60 1.15 -7.13
CA ASP A 228 -18.28 -0.03 -6.61
C ASP A 228 -17.73 -1.33 -7.23
N ALA A 229 -17.51 -1.36 -8.53
CA ALA A 229 -16.94 -2.53 -9.20
C ALA A 229 -15.52 -2.84 -8.70
N MET A 230 -14.70 -1.81 -8.52
CA MET A 230 -13.34 -1.96 -7.98
C MET A 230 -13.37 -2.42 -6.52
N SER A 231 -14.25 -1.86 -5.69
CA SER A 231 -14.44 -2.26 -4.30
C SER A 231 -14.88 -3.72 -4.20
N ALA A 232 -15.81 -4.16 -5.06
CA ALA A 232 -16.30 -5.54 -5.09
C ALA A 232 -15.18 -6.52 -5.49
N ASP A 233 -14.39 -6.20 -6.52
CA ASP A 233 -13.29 -7.06 -6.96
C ASP A 233 -12.18 -7.17 -5.89
N ILE A 234 -11.87 -6.07 -5.19
CA ILE A 234 -10.89 -6.09 -4.09
C ILE A 234 -11.43 -6.90 -2.91
N ALA A 235 -12.67 -6.69 -2.49
CA ALA A 235 -13.28 -7.40 -1.36
C ALA A 235 -13.37 -8.91 -1.63
N ASP A 236 -13.82 -9.31 -2.83
CA ASP A 236 -13.94 -10.71 -3.24
C ASP A 236 -12.59 -11.45 -3.21
N ARG A 237 -11.49 -10.75 -3.52
CA ARG A 237 -10.14 -11.31 -3.51
C ARG A 237 -9.66 -11.71 -2.11
N PHE A 238 -10.23 -11.13 -1.07
CA PHE A 238 -9.98 -11.41 0.34
C PHE A 238 -11.12 -12.14 1.04
N ASP A 239 -12.12 -12.63 0.31
CA ASP A 239 -13.29 -13.34 0.83
C ASP A 239 -14.19 -12.49 1.75
N TRP A 240 -14.29 -11.16 1.53
CA TRP A 240 -15.21 -10.26 2.23
C TRP A 240 -16.30 -9.71 1.34
N SER A 241 -17.35 -9.18 1.97
CA SER A 241 -18.29 -8.27 1.32
C SER A 241 -17.74 -6.82 1.35
N VAL A 242 -18.21 -6.00 0.40
CA VAL A 242 -17.88 -4.57 0.40
C VAL A 242 -18.35 -3.88 1.68
N GLU A 243 -19.50 -4.30 2.24
CA GLU A 243 -20.08 -3.76 3.46
C GLU A 243 -19.16 -4.01 4.67
N GLU A 244 -18.61 -5.22 4.81
CA GLU A 244 -17.66 -5.55 5.88
C GLU A 244 -16.36 -4.76 5.80
N ALA A 245 -15.89 -4.46 4.59
CA ALA A 245 -14.65 -3.71 4.37
C ALA A 245 -14.83 -2.18 4.41
N ALA A 246 -16.07 -1.68 4.26
CA ALA A 246 -16.38 -0.24 4.23
C ALA A 246 -16.74 0.35 5.59
N ASP A 247 -16.99 -0.49 6.63
CA ASP A 247 -17.24 -0.10 8.00
C ASP A 247 -15.94 0.19 8.76
#